data_40ecc0cefd1b20bba713f1dd5e2d3f4e
#
_entry.id   40ecc0cefd1b20bba713f1dd5e2d3f4e
#
_cell.length_a   1.000
_cell.length_b   1.000
_cell.length_c   1.000
_cell.angle_alpha   90.00
_cell.angle_beta   90.00
_cell.angle_gamma   90.00
#
_symmetry.space_group_name_H-M   'P 1'
#
loop_
_entity.id
_entity.type
_entity.pdbx_description
1 polymer ?
#
loop_
_entity_poly.entity_id
_entity_poly.type
_entity_poly.pdbx_seq_one_letter_code
_entity_poly.pdbx_strand_id
1 'polypeptide(L)'
;MLNETYRGMLAHKSVIRETFMYGKQRAAQIGYENVFDYSLGNPSVPCPEQFTAAMQELLAQEDPVALHGYCPSQGDPEFRTAVAAHLNRTFGLPYAQKDIFPTTGAAGAIAHALRAVTRPGDEVLTFAPYFPEYGPYVEGTGAH
;
A
#
# COMPACT_ATOMS: atom_id res chain seq x y z
N MET A 1 -26.43 3.55 9.74
CA MET A 1 -26.42 2.07 9.80
C MET A 1 -25.00 1.65 9.49
N LEU A 2 -24.30 0.97 10.41
CA LEU A 2 -22.95 0.44 10.19
C LEU A 2 -23.04 -1.01 9.73
N ASN A 3 -22.16 -1.44 8.86
CA ASN A 3 -22.00 -2.84 8.49
C ASN A 3 -21.54 -3.62 9.72
N GLU A 4 -22.25 -4.68 10.08
CA GLU A 4 -21.99 -5.46 11.29
C GLU A 4 -20.62 -6.15 11.29
N THR A 5 -20.11 -6.55 10.12
CA THR A 5 -18.76 -7.11 9.99
C THR A 5 -17.70 -6.10 10.43
N TYR A 6 -17.77 -4.87 9.90
CA TYR A 6 -16.84 -3.81 10.30
C TYR A 6 -17.04 -3.35 11.74
N ARG A 7 -18.26 -3.43 12.26
CA ARG A 7 -18.53 -3.16 13.67
C ARG A 7 -17.86 -4.20 14.58
N GLY A 8 -17.90 -5.48 14.18
CA GLY A 8 -17.16 -6.54 14.86
C GLY A 8 -15.65 -6.30 14.88
N MET A 9 -15.08 -5.85 13.76
CA MET A 9 -13.66 -5.52 13.66
C MET A 9 -13.23 -4.38 14.61
N LEU A 10 -14.11 -3.41 14.89
CA LEU A 10 -13.81 -2.34 15.85
C LEU A 10 -13.68 -2.84 17.30
N ALA A 11 -14.26 -3.97 17.64
CA ALA A 11 -14.14 -4.57 18.96
C ALA A 11 -12.75 -5.22 19.20
N HIS A 12 -12.03 -5.54 18.14
CA HIS A 12 -10.71 -6.16 18.19
C HIS A 12 -9.63 -5.14 17.86
N LYS A 13 -8.91 -4.71 18.88
CA LYS A 13 -7.78 -3.79 18.69
C LYS A 13 -6.61 -4.52 18.03
N SER A 14 -5.96 -3.85 17.08
CA SER A 14 -4.74 -4.38 16.47
C SER A 14 -3.58 -4.33 17.45
N VAL A 15 -3.07 -5.50 17.85
CA VAL A 15 -1.91 -5.65 18.74
C VAL A 15 -0.70 -4.90 18.17
N ILE A 16 -0.51 -4.92 16.84
CA ILE A 16 0.59 -4.22 16.16
C ILE A 16 0.48 -2.71 16.40
N ARG A 17 -0.72 -2.14 16.24
CA ARG A 17 -0.95 -0.70 16.47
C ARG A 17 -0.80 -0.31 17.93
N GLU A 18 -1.28 -1.14 18.85
CA GLU A 18 -1.10 -0.91 20.30
C GLU A 18 0.38 -0.96 20.68
N THR A 19 1.13 -1.93 20.16
CA THR A 19 2.59 -2.02 20.38
C THR A 19 3.33 -0.80 19.83
N PHE A 20 2.98 -0.36 18.61
CA PHE A 20 3.54 0.85 18.03
C PHE A 20 3.27 2.11 18.86
N MET A 21 2.02 2.28 19.31
CA MET A 21 1.66 3.42 20.15
C MET A 21 2.36 3.37 21.51
N TYR A 22 2.50 2.18 22.10
CA TYR A 22 3.29 1.99 23.31
C TYR A 22 4.76 2.35 23.10
N GLY A 23 5.37 1.90 22.00
CA GLY A 23 6.74 2.25 21.62
C GLY A 23 6.94 3.76 21.54
N LYS A 24 6.03 4.49 20.90
CA LYS A 24 6.06 5.96 20.84
C LYS A 24 5.95 6.62 22.21
N GLN A 25 5.04 6.15 23.06
CA GLN A 25 4.90 6.68 24.42
C GLN A 25 6.15 6.42 25.26
N ARG A 26 6.74 5.24 25.11
CA ARG A 26 7.98 4.88 25.81
C ARG A 26 9.16 5.72 25.32
N ALA A 27 9.29 5.93 24.02
CA ALA A 27 10.33 6.77 23.43
C ALA A 27 10.26 8.22 23.91
N ALA A 28 9.06 8.77 24.12
CA ALA A 28 8.89 10.10 24.69
C ALA A 28 9.37 10.20 26.15
N GLN A 29 9.45 9.08 26.90
CA GLN A 29 9.89 9.05 28.30
C GLN A 29 11.39 8.81 28.45
N ILE A 30 11.98 7.97 27.61
CA ILE A 30 13.36 7.49 27.77
C ILE A 30 14.29 7.88 26.62
N GLY A 31 13.81 8.60 25.61
CA GLY A 31 14.53 8.94 24.37
C GLY A 31 14.30 7.89 23.26
N TYR A 32 14.20 8.39 22.01
CA TYR A 32 14.00 7.52 20.83
C TYR A 32 15.17 6.57 20.58
N GLU A 33 16.37 6.99 20.93
CA GLU A 33 17.59 6.20 20.79
C GLU A 33 17.63 4.97 21.71
N ASN A 34 16.78 4.94 22.73
CA ASN A 34 16.69 3.84 23.70
C ASN A 34 15.49 2.89 23.43
N VAL A 35 14.78 3.07 22.31
CA VAL A 35 13.65 2.24 21.94
C VAL A 35 13.89 1.60 20.59
N PHE A 36 13.95 0.27 20.56
CA PHE A 36 14.06 -0.54 19.34
C PHE A 36 12.67 -1.01 18.94
N ASP A 37 12.02 -0.25 18.05
CA ASP A 37 10.64 -0.52 17.63
C ASP A 37 10.62 -1.44 16.41
N TYR A 38 10.17 -2.68 16.61
CA TYR A 38 9.95 -3.70 15.56
C TYR A 38 8.46 -3.95 15.28
N SER A 39 7.58 -3.07 15.72
CA SER A 39 6.12 -3.26 15.59
C SER A 39 5.60 -3.03 14.19
N LEU A 40 6.13 -2.06 13.45
CA LEU A 40 5.75 -1.73 12.08
C LEU A 40 6.95 -1.76 11.15
N GLY A 41 6.73 -2.24 9.92
CA GLY A 41 7.70 -2.19 8.83
C GLY A 41 7.86 -0.78 8.26
N ASN A 42 8.35 0.15 9.08
CA ASN A 42 8.57 1.52 8.63
C ASN A 42 9.94 1.65 7.94
N PRO A 43 10.04 2.33 6.78
CA PRO A 43 11.33 2.56 6.14
C PRO A 43 12.31 3.26 7.08
N SER A 44 13.53 2.71 7.21
CA SER A 44 14.60 3.24 8.05
C SER A 44 15.75 3.86 7.25
N VAL A 45 15.69 3.78 5.93
CA VAL A 45 16.67 4.39 5.02
C VAL A 45 16.06 5.60 4.32
N PRO A 46 16.84 6.65 4.07
CA PRO A 46 16.38 7.81 3.32
C PRO A 46 15.93 7.44 1.90
N CYS A 47 14.97 8.19 1.37
CA CYS A 47 14.64 8.12 -0.04
C CYS A 47 15.87 8.50 -0.88
N PRO A 48 16.11 7.86 -2.05
CA PRO A 48 17.18 8.27 -2.95
C PRO A 48 17.11 9.76 -3.32
N GLU A 49 18.24 10.44 -3.33
CA GLU A 49 18.31 11.88 -3.65
C GLU A 49 17.71 12.19 -5.03
N GLN A 50 17.90 11.30 -5.99
CA GLN A 50 17.34 11.41 -7.34
C GLN A 50 15.82 11.51 -7.35
N PHE A 51 15.13 10.77 -6.44
CA PHE A 51 13.68 10.86 -6.32
C PHE A 51 13.26 12.24 -5.80
N THR A 52 13.94 12.74 -4.78
CA THR A 52 13.66 14.06 -4.21
C THR A 52 13.88 15.16 -5.26
N ALA A 53 14.98 15.07 -6.02
CA ALA A 53 15.28 16.02 -7.09
C ALA A 53 14.23 15.99 -8.20
N ALA A 54 13.81 14.80 -8.65
CA ALA A 54 12.76 14.65 -9.66
C ALA A 54 11.41 15.22 -9.20
N MET A 55 11.04 15.03 -7.94
CA MET A 55 9.82 15.62 -7.38
C MET A 55 9.88 17.15 -7.33
N GLN A 56 11.02 17.72 -6.96
CA GLN A 56 11.23 19.18 -6.96
C GLN A 56 11.17 19.76 -8.38
N GLU A 57 11.76 19.06 -9.35
CA GLU A 57 11.72 19.46 -10.75
C GLU A 57 10.31 19.45 -11.32
N LEU A 58 9.54 18.39 -11.09
CA LEU A 58 8.14 18.29 -11.51
C LEU A 58 7.31 19.45 -10.94
N LEU A 59 7.44 19.74 -9.65
CA LEU A 59 6.71 20.84 -9.00
C LEU A 59 7.10 22.23 -9.51
N ALA A 60 8.33 22.40 -10.00
CA ALA A 60 8.84 23.67 -10.47
C ALA A 60 8.58 23.93 -11.97
N GLN A 61 8.51 22.88 -12.77
CA GLN A 61 8.51 23.00 -14.24
C GLN A 61 7.16 22.66 -14.89
N GLU A 62 6.38 21.75 -14.27
CA GLU A 62 5.10 21.34 -14.85
C GLU A 62 4.00 22.38 -14.64
N ASP A 63 3.07 22.44 -15.59
CA ASP A 63 1.85 23.23 -15.40
C ASP A 63 1.06 22.73 -14.18
N PRO A 64 0.77 23.59 -13.19
CA PRO A 64 0.07 23.18 -11.99
C PRO A 64 -1.31 22.53 -12.24
N VAL A 65 -2.00 22.94 -13.30
CA VAL A 65 -3.31 22.39 -13.66
C VAL A 65 -3.15 20.97 -14.21
N ALA A 66 -2.15 20.73 -15.02
CA ALA A 66 -1.84 19.40 -15.55
C ALA A 66 -1.32 18.47 -14.43
N LEU A 67 -0.41 18.97 -13.58
CA LEU A 67 0.20 18.21 -12.50
C LEU A 67 -0.81 17.74 -11.45
N HIS A 68 -1.80 18.58 -11.11
CA HIS A 68 -2.81 18.31 -10.10
C HIS A 68 -4.16 17.89 -10.68
N GLY A 69 -4.24 17.74 -12.00
CA GLY A 69 -5.44 17.33 -12.71
C GLY A 69 -5.72 15.82 -12.60
N TYR A 70 -6.85 15.42 -13.17
CA TYR A 70 -7.18 14.00 -13.30
C TYR A 70 -6.28 13.33 -14.34
N CYS A 71 -5.74 12.18 -14.01
CA CYS A 71 -5.17 11.27 -14.98
C CYS A 71 -6.24 10.28 -15.52
N PRO A 72 -5.97 9.56 -16.61
CA PRO A 72 -6.85 8.49 -17.08
C PRO A 72 -7.15 7.47 -15.96
N SER A 73 -8.37 6.89 -15.98
CA SER A 73 -8.84 5.96 -14.93
C SER A 73 -7.92 4.76 -14.68
N GLN A 74 -7.13 4.40 -15.67
CA GLN A 74 -6.15 3.31 -15.58
C GLN A 74 -4.77 3.77 -15.06
N GLY A 75 -4.62 5.03 -14.71
CA GLY A 75 -3.36 5.66 -14.33
C GLY A 75 -2.63 6.29 -15.53
N ASP A 76 -1.62 7.09 -15.19
CA ASP A 76 -0.82 7.81 -16.18
C ASP A 76 -0.12 6.85 -17.17
N PRO A 77 -0.22 7.09 -18.50
CA PRO A 77 0.35 6.20 -19.52
C PRO A 77 1.88 6.13 -19.49
N GLU A 78 2.56 7.22 -19.19
CA GLU A 78 4.04 7.27 -19.17
C GLU A 78 4.56 6.49 -17.96
N PHE A 79 3.95 6.71 -16.80
CA PHE A 79 4.25 5.94 -15.59
C PHE A 79 4.05 4.44 -15.82
N ARG A 80 2.93 4.03 -16.40
CA ARG A 80 2.62 2.62 -16.68
C ARG A 80 3.62 2.00 -17.67
N THR A 81 4.02 2.76 -18.68
CA THR A 81 5.05 2.34 -19.65
C THR A 81 6.41 2.16 -18.98
N ALA A 82 6.80 3.11 -18.12
CA ALA A 82 8.07 3.05 -17.40
C ALA A 82 8.12 1.84 -16.44
N VAL A 83 7.02 1.56 -15.73
CA VAL A 83 6.90 0.39 -14.84
C VAL A 83 6.99 -0.92 -15.63
N ALA A 84 6.26 -1.05 -16.74
CA ALA A 84 6.33 -2.23 -17.60
C ALA A 84 7.77 -2.46 -18.11
N ALA A 85 8.42 -1.42 -18.61
CA ALA A 85 9.80 -1.49 -19.07
C ALA A 85 10.79 -1.89 -17.96
N HIS A 86 10.59 -1.37 -16.74
CA HIS A 86 11.40 -1.75 -15.59
C HIS A 86 11.24 -3.23 -15.23
N LEU A 87 10.01 -3.71 -15.13
CA LEU A 87 9.72 -5.11 -14.80
C LEU A 87 10.28 -6.08 -15.87
N ASN A 88 10.11 -5.72 -17.15
CA ASN A 88 10.64 -6.53 -18.26
C ASN A 88 12.18 -6.62 -18.21
N ARG A 89 12.85 -5.50 -17.96
CA ARG A 89 14.31 -5.45 -17.88
C ARG A 89 14.85 -6.17 -16.66
N THR A 90 14.17 -6.05 -15.51
CA THR A 90 14.67 -6.57 -14.23
C THR A 90 14.36 -8.05 -14.05
N PHE A 91 13.19 -8.50 -14.51
CA PHE A 91 12.68 -9.85 -14.23
C PHE A 91 12.42 -10.69 -15.50
N GLY A 92 12.71 -10.16 -16.69
CA GLY A 92 12.48 -10.87 -17.95
C GLY A 92 11.00 -11.10 -18.28
N LEU A 93 10.12 -10.20 -17.85
CA LEU A 93 8.67 -10.33 -18.02
C LEU A 93 8.20 -9.65 -19.32
N PRO A 94 7.11 -10.14 -19.95
CA PRO A 94 6.61 -9.60 -21.21
C PRO A 94 5.47 -8.59 -21.03
N TYR A 95 5.56 -7.67 -20.07
CA TYR A 95 4.49 -6.71 -19.79
C TYR A 95 4.48 -5.55 -20.79
N ALA A 96 3.28 -5.12 -21.15
CA ALA A 96 3.00 -3.88 -21.87
C ALA A 96 2.33 -2.86 -20.92
N GLN A 97 2.21 -1.62 -21.35
CA GLN A 97 1.52 -0.56 -20.60
C GLN A 97 0.12 -0.99 -20.10
N LYS A 98 -0.65 -1.70 -20.95
CA LYS A 98 -2.00 -2.17 -20.63
C LYS A 98 -2.07 -3.14 -19.46
N ASP A 99 -0.96 -3.80 -19.13
CA ASP A 99 -0.87 -4.81 -18.07
C ASP A 99 -0.54 -4.19 -16.71
N ILE A 100 -0.32 -2.89 -16.65
CA ILE A 100 0.01 -2.15 -15.43
C ILE A 100 -1.19 -1.32 -14.96
N PHE A 101 -1.57 -1.51 -13.71
CA PHE A 101 -2.63 -0.74 -13.06
C PHE A 101 -2.12 -0.17 -11.73
N PRO A 102 -1.79 1.12 -11.64
CA PRO A 102 -1.35 1.76 -10.41
C PRO A 102 -2.46 1.82 -9.36
N THR A 103 -2.07 1.63 -8.11
CA THR A 103 -2.99 1.74 -6.96
C THR A 103 -2.33 2.54 -5.84
N THR A 104 -3.13 2.96 -4.87
CA THR A 104 -2.62 3.62 -3.66
C THR A 104 -2.03 2.57 -2.72
N GLY A 105 -0.76 2.22 -2.96
CA GLY A 105 -0.02 1.24 -2.17
C GLY A 105 -0.48 -0.21 -2.36
N ALA A 106 0.19 -1.13 -1.67
CA ALA A 106 -0.08 -2.56 -1.73
C ALA A 106 -1.51 -2.92 -1.24
N ALA A 107 -2.02 -2.20 -0.24
CA ALA A 107 -3.38 -2.38 0.26
C ALA A 107 -4.43 -2.19 -0.84
N GLY A 108 -4.32 -1.12 -1.61
CA GLY A 108 -5.16 -0.87 -2.78
C GLY A 108 -5.04 -1.97 -3.82
N ALA A 109 -3.82 -2.39 -4.14
CA ALA A 109 -3.56 -3.45 -5.11
C ALA A 109 -4.23 -4.77 -4.71
N ILE A 110 -4.02 -5.22 -3.48
CA ILE A 110 -4.61 -6.47 -2.96
C ILE A 110 -6.14 -6.39 -2.95
N ALA A 111 -6.71 -5.31 -2.43
CA ALA A 111 -8.16 -5.15 -2.36
C ALA A 111 -8.82 -5.12 -3.74
N HIS A 112 -8.21 -4.46 -4.73
CA HIS A 112 -8.73 -4.45 -6.09
C HIS A 112 -8.55 -5.79 -6.80
N ALA A 113 -7.39 -6.44 -6.64
CA ALA A 113 -7.13 -7.76 -7.21
C ALA A 113 -8.14 -8.79 -6.68
N LEU A 114 -8.34 -8.86 -5.35
CA LEU A 114 -9.31 -9.76 -4.75
C LEU A 114 -10.73 -9.52 -5.28
N ARG A 115 -11.17 -8.26 -5.33
CA ARG A 115 -12.49 -7.91 -5.89
C ARG A 115 -12.66 -8.32 -7.35
N ALA A 116 -11.57 -8.32 -8.12
CA ALA A 116 -11.62 -8.71 -9.53
C ALA A 116 -11.68 -10.22 -9.74
N VAL A 117 -11.12 -11.03 -8.82
CA VAL A 117 -10.96 -12.47 -9.03
C VAL A 117 -11.76 -13.35 -8.08
N THR A 118 -12.38 -12.80 -7.01
CA THR A 118 -13.16 -13.57 -6.05
C THR A 118 -14.65 -13.21 -6.10
N ARG A 119 -15.48 -14.15 -5.67
CA ARG A 119 -16.93 -14.02 -5.48
C ARG A 119 -17.28 -14.28 -4.00
N PRO A 120 -18.43 -13.83 -3.52
CA PRO A 120 -18.91 -14.21 -2.20
C PRO A 120 -18.94 -15.73 -2.03
N GLY A 121 -18.33 -16.24 -0.95
CA GLY A 121 -18.21 -17.66 -0.65
C GLY A 121 -16.98 -18.36 -1.22
N ASP A 122 -16.14 -17.68 -2.00
CA ASP A 122 -14.86 -18.24 -2.42
C ASP A 122 -13.88 -18.34 -1.24
N GLU A 123 -12.94 -19.28 -1.33
CA GLU A 123 -11.88 -19.48 -0.34
C GLU A 123 -10.58 -18.83 -0.81
N VAL A 124 -9.91 -18.11 0.11
CA VAL A 124 -8.60 -17.49 -0.13
C VAL A 124 -7.58 -18.03 0.85
N LEU A 125 -6.60 -18.76 0.35
CA LEU A 125 -5.53 -19.33 1.18
C LEU A 125 -4.42 -18.32 1.42
N THR A 126 -4.04 -18.12 2.69
CA THR A 126 -2.85 -17.36 3.08
C THR A 126 -1.93 -18.21 3.95
N PHE A 127 -0.65 -17.87 3.99
CA PHE A 127 0.33 -18.57 4.83
C PHE A 127 0.62 -17.76 6.10
N ALA A 128 0.48 -18.38 7.25
CA ALA A 128 0.87 -17.77 8.53
C ALA A 128 2.39 -17.92 8.76
N PRO A 129 3.06 -16.91 9.39
CA PRO A 129 2.50 -15.64 9.83
C PRO A 129 2.25 -14.68 8.66
N TYR A 130 1.15 -13.90 8.70
CA TYR A 130 0.78 -12.95 7.65
C TYR A 130 0.35 -11.60 8.25
N PHE A 131 0.29 -10.61 7.40
CA PHE A 131 -0.14 -9.25 7.77
C PHE A 131 -1.65 -9.26 8.09
N PRO A 132 -2.07 -8.80 9.28
CA PRO A 132 -3.46 -8.95 9.76
C PRO A 132 -4.51 -8.35 8.84
N GLU A 133 -4.18 -7.31 8.08
CA GLU A 133 -5.11 -6.66 7.15
C GLU A 133 -5.50 -7.54 5.94
N TYR A 134 -4.82 -8.65 5.69
CA TYR A 134 -5.24 -9.59 4.62
C TYR A 134 -6.62 -10.17 4.88
N GLY A 135 -6.96 -10.48 6.15
CA GLY A 135 -8.31 -10.91 6.52
C GLY A 135 -9.38 -9.92 6.07
N PRO A 136 -9.36 -8.65 6.53
CA PRO A 136 -10.28 -7.61 6.06
C PRO A 136 -10.36 -7.42 4.54
N TYR A 137 -9.26 -7.59 3.80
CA TYR A 137 -9.30 -7.49 2.34
C TYR A 137 -10.06 -8.64 1.70
N VAL A 138 -9.89 -9.86 2.21
CA VAL A 138 -10.63 -11.06 1.78
C VAL A 138 -12.10 -10.95 2.15
N GLU A 139 -12.41 -10.75 3.43
CA GLU A 139 -13.77 -10.63 3.94
C GLU A 139 -14.56 -9.51 3.28
N GLY A 140 -13.90 -8.40 2.91
CA GLY A 140 -14.49 -7.28 2.19
C GLY A 140 -15.02 -7.62 0.81
N THR A 141 -14.67 -8.77 0.24
CA THR A 141 -15.21 -9.30 -1.03
C THR A 141 -16.35 -10.30 -0.82
N GLY A 142 -16.60 -10.72 0.42
CA GLY A 142 -17.50 -11.81 0.77
C GLY A 142 -16.86 -13.20 0.66
N ALA A 143 -15.55 -13.27 0.35
CA ALA A 143 -14.74 -14.49 0.42
C ALA A 143 -14.28 -14.77 1.87
N HIS A 144 -13.69 -15.93 2.13
CA HIS A 144 -13.21 -16.34 3.44
C HIS A 144 -11.90 -17.15 3.35
#